data_0507e753529925c22ce1d0e09106fa6e
#
_entry.id   0507e753529925c22ce1d0e09106fa6e
#
_cell.length_a   1.000
_cell.length_b   1.000
_cell.length_c   1.000
_cell.angle_alpha   90.00
_cell.angle_beta   90.00
_cell.angle_gamma   90.00
#
_symmetry.space_group_name_H-M   'P 1'
#
loop_
_entity.id
_entity.type
_entity.pdbx_description
1 polymer ?
#
loop_
_entity_poly.entity_id
_entity_poly.type
_entity_poly.pdbx_seq_one_letter_code
_entity_poly.pdbx_strand_id
1 'polypeptide(L)'
;MQLNIWIFLRVEQQNILRHPQKELGQKLLVKLKYKKYFRKTSLKQKGIGEFFLNEIEKKKPKTFLEVGVFHGVTARNVCELLHKIHKNDFKYIGLDLFGENGENLTEAIPNTKFSNPFKNFYFKYIKKIDPYSIEAVNDLLKKFKDNVHLIKGNSNELLKKMDVSKVDYVFLDGGHHYNTVKNDLNNCIEVIENKGTVLCDDYNLSYAPGVKKAIDEFIDEHKFQSEILFDRFVKIEKKINF
;
A
#
# COMPACT_ATOMS: atom_id res chain seq x y z
N MET A 1 39.49 -0.54 38.97
CA MET A 1 39.67 0.07 37.67
C MET A 1 38.84 -0.64 36.57
N GLN A 2 37.68 -1.21 36.91
CA GLN A 2 36.78 -1.93 35.96
C GLN A 2 35.33 -1.37 35.86
N LEU A 3 35.00 -0.32 36.64
CA LEU A 3 33.63 0.23 36.69
C LEU A 3 33.35 1.35 35.66
N ASN A 4 34.39 1.93 35.03
CA ASN A 4 34.20 3.06 34.12
C ASN A 4 34.05 2.67 32.61
N ILE A 5 34.31 1.42 32.27
CA ILE A 5 34.20 0.95 30.85
C ILE A 5 32.74 0.64 30.50
N TRP A 6 31.91 0.18 31.46
CA TRP A 6 30.50 -0.15 31.24
C TRP A 6 29.59 1.06 31.05
N ILE A 7 29.95 2.20 31.62
CA ILE A 7 29.18 3.45 31.47
C ILE A 7 29.45 4.07 30.09
N PHE A 8 30.65 3.97 29.56
CA PHE A 8 30.99 4.51 28.23
C PHE A 8 30.34 3.72 27.10
N LEU A 9 30.29 2.40 27.19
CA LEU A 9 29.63 1.56 26.17
C LEU A 9 28.11 1.69 26.17
N ARG A 10 27.50 2.05 27.31
CA ARG A 10 26.04 2.28 27.40
C ARG A 10 25.61 3.65 26.84
N VAL A 11 26.48 4.62 26.85
CA VAL A 11 26.24 5.96 26.28
C VAL A 11 26.44 5.93 24.75
N GLU A 12 27.40 5.16 24.22
CA GLU A 12 27.55 5.00 22.78
C GLU A 12 26.41 4.19 22.14
N GLN A 13 25.93 3.12 22.81
CA GLN A 13 24.77 2.37 22.31
C GLN A 13 23.46 3.17 22.33
N GLN A 14 23.29 4.12 23.26
CA GLN A 14 22.11 5.01 23.25
C GLN A 14 22.19 6.14 22.20
N ASN A 15 23.39 6.49 21.73
CA ASN A 15 23.53 7.48 20.65
C ASN A 15 23.43 6.89 19.23
N ILE A 16 23.59 5.57 19.08
CA ILE A 16 23.42 4.88 17.78
C ILE A 16 21.93 4.65 17.44
N LEU A 17 21.02 4.71 18.44
CA LEU A 17 19.57 4.56 18.25
C LEU A 17 18.81 5.88 18.06
N ARG A 18 19.48 7.01 17.91
CA ARG A 18 18.86 8.24 17.40
C ARG A 18 18.76 8.14 15.87
N HIS A 19 17.63 7.58 15.46
CA HIS A 19 17.22 7.40 14.07
C HIS A 19 17.68 8.53 13.14
N PRO A 20 18.49 8.24 12.10
CA PRO A 20 18.81 9.22 11.03
C PRO A 20 17.57 9.63 10.23
N GLN A 21 16.43 8.95 10.41
CA GLN A 21 15.18 9.21 9.70
C GLN A 21 14.50 10.54 10.07
N LYS A 22 14.81 11.17 11.24
CA LYS A 22 14.23 12.48 11.57
C LYS A 22 14.82 13.64 10.76
N GLU A 23 16.06 13.54 10.33
CA GLU A 23 16.70 14.61 9.55
C GLU A 23 16.47 14.49 8.05
N LEU A 24 16.33 13.28 7.51
CA LEU A 24 16.00 13.08 6.08
C LEU A 24 14.55 13.50 5.76
N GLY A 25 13.63 13.35 6.72
CA GLY A 25 12.23 13.74 6.56
C GLY A 25 11.98 15.25 6.51
N GLN A 26 12.91 16.10 6.97
CA GLN A 26 12.73 17.55 6.98
C GLN A 26 13.20 18.26 5.70
N LYS A 27 14.02 17.64 4.85
CA LYS A 27 14.63 18.33 3.69
C LYS A 27 13.89 18.15 2.35
N LEU A 28 12.83 17.34 2.27
CA LEU A 28 12.07 17.09 1.01
C LEU A 28 10.55 17.15 1.19
N LEU A 29 10.06 18.10 1.98
CA LEU A 29 8.62 18.35 2.08
C LEU A 29 8.14 19.23 0.91
N VAL A 30 8.09 18.68 -0.30
CA VAL A 30 7.03 19.09 -1.22
C VAL A 30 5.73 18.74 -0.52
N LYS A 31 4.85 19.73 -0.31
CA LYS A 31 3.60 19.61 0.47
C LYS A 31 2.61 18.66 -0.21
N LEU A 32 2.92 17.37 -0.29
CA LEU A 32 1.94 16.36 -0.64
C LEU A 32 0.97 16.23 0.53
N LYS A 33 -0.31 16.39 0.26
CA LYS A 33 -1.36 16.26 1.27
C LYS A 33 -2.19 15.04 0.94
N TYR A 34 -2.27 14.09 1.86
CA TYR A 34 -3.16 12.96 1.71
C TYR A 34 -4.60 13.35 2.05
N LYS A 35 -5.50 13.23 1.07
CA LYS A 35 -6.91 13.66 1.18
C LYS A 35 -7.81 12.48 1.51
N LYS A 36 -8.82 12.66 2.35
CA LYS A 36 -9.73 11.59 2.82
C LYS A 36 -11.02 11.44 2.00
N TYR A 37 -11.37 12.39 1.15
CA TYR A 37 -12.54 12.36 0.25
C TYR A 37 -13.86 11.94 0.90
N PHE A 38 -14.06 12.27 2.19
CA PHE A 38 -15.25 11.89 2.97
C PHE A 38 -15.45 10.36 3.12
N ARG A 39 -14.41 9.56 2.91
CA ARG A 39 -14.41 8.09 2.94
C ARG A 39 -13.48 7.51 4.01
N LYS A 40 -13.48 6.19 4.18
CA LYS A 40 -12.52 5.47 5.04
C LYS A 40 -11.20 5.22 4.30
N THR A 41 -10.12 5.23 5.06
CA THR A 41 -8.79 4.84 4.59
C THR A 41 -7.94 4.40 5.78
N SER A 42 -7.09 3.41 5.60
CA SER A 42 -6.08 2.96 6.57
C SER A 42 -4.98 4.01 6.74
N LEU A 43 -4.60 4.71 5.65
CA LEU A 43 -3.52 5.69 5.60
C LEU A 43 -3.88 7.08 6.19
N LYS A 44 -4.96 7.19 6.99
CA LYS A 44 -5.43 8.45 7.57
C LYS A 44 -4.57 8.99 8.71
N GLN A 45 -3.68 8.18 9.27
CA GLN A 45 -2.80 8.59 10.36
C GLN A 45 -1.88 9.72 9.90
N LYS A 46 -1.58 10.65 10.82
CA LYS A 46 -0.76 11.83 10.51
C LYS A 46 0.61 11.43 9.98
N GLY A 47 0.95 11.92 8.81
CA GLY A 47 2.24 11.69 8.15
C GLY A 47 2.33 10.38 7.35
N ILE A 48 1.49 9.37 7.60
CA ILE A 48 1.57 8.08 6.91
C ILE A 48 1.16 8.22 5.43
N GLY A 49 0.01 8.84 5.17
CA GLY A 49 -0.45 9.03 3.78
C GLY A 49 0.47 9.94 2.97
N GLU A 50 1.00 11.00 3.58
CA GLU A 50 1.98 11.89 2.96
C GLU A 50 3.30 11.16 2.66
N PHE A 51 3.76 10.33 3.59
CA PHE A 51 4.94 9.50 3.37
C PHE A 51 4.74 8.52 2.21
N PHE A 52 3.62 7.80 2.19
CA PHE A 52 3.26 6.89 1.10
C PHE A 52 3.29 7.60 -0.27
N LEU A 53 2.68 8.77 -0.38
CA LEU A 53 2.71 9.56 -1.62
C LEU A 53 4.12 10.01 -2.00
N ASN A 54 4.98 10.35 -1.02
CA ASN A 54 6.37 10.71 -1.28
C ASN A 54 7.19 9.53 -1.83
N GLU A 55 6.94 8.30 -1.35
CA GLU A 55 7.61 7.10 -1.91
C GLU A 55 7.22 6.89 -3.39
N ILE A 56 5.95 7.08 -3.73
CA ILE A 56 5.50 7.01 -5.13
C ILE A 56 6.09 8.16 -5.97
N GLU A 57 6.14 9.39 -5.43
CA GLU A 57 6.71 10.55 -6.14
C GLU A 57 8.20 10.36 -6.45
N LYS A 58 8.97 9.69 -5.57
CA LYS A 58 10.38 9.34 -5.82
C LYS A 58 10.55 8.39 -7.01
N LYS A 59 9.66 7.42 -7.14
CA LYS A 59 9.71 6.38 -8.19
C LYS A 59 9.08 6.83 -9.50
N LYS A 60 8.09 7.73 -9.46
CA LYS A 60 7.35 8.24 -10.63
C LYS A 60 6.85 7.14 -11.55
N PRO A 61 6.15 6.10 -11.03
CA PRO A 61 5.70 5.00 -11.86
C PRO A 61 4.68 5.48 -12.90
N LYS A 62 4.72 4.91 -14.11
CA LYS A 62 3.70 5.11 -15.13
C LYS A 62 2.56 4.12 -14.99
N THR A 63 2.85 2.89 -14.59
CA THR A 63 1.86 1.84 -14.34
C THR A 63 1.87 1.45 -12.88
N PHE A 64 0.76 1.72 -12.19
CA PHE A 64 0.57 1.47 -10.78
C PHE A 64 -0.52 0.42 -10.57
N LEU A 65 -0.23 -0.63 -9.81
CA LEU A 65 -1.17 -1.67 -9.39
C LEU A 65 -1.43 -1.57 -7.89
N GLU A 66 -2.70 -1.52 -7.49
CA GLU A 66 -3.14 -1.59 -6.09
C GLU A 66 -3.97 -2.86 -5.87
N VAL A 67 -3.58 -3.66 -4.89
CA VAL A 67 -4.35 -4.80 -4.38
C VAL A 67 -4.94 -4.40 -3.04
N GLY A 68 -6.28 -4.36 -2.95
CA GLY A 68 -6.98 -3.82 -1.79
C GLY A 68 -7.34 -2.34 -1.96
N VAL A 69 -8.28 -2.04 -2.85
CA VAL A 69 -8.71 -0.66 -3.17
C VAL A 69 -9.66 -0.08 -2.12
N PHE A 70 -10.46 -0.94 -1.48
CA PHE A 70 -11.44 -0.58 -0.46
C PHE A 70 -12.38 0.55 -0.92
N HIS A 71 -12.38 1.69 -0.23
CA HIS A 71 -13.22 2.87 -0.58
C HIS A 71 -12.58 3.79 -1.64
N GLY A 72 -11.44 3.40 -2.23
CA GLY A 72 -10.76 4.10 -3.32
C GLY A 72 -10.04 5.39 -2.90
N VAL A 73 -9.83 5.64 -1.60
CA VAL A 73 -9.17 6.86 -1.13
C VAL A 73 -7.71 6.90 -1.54
N THR A 74 -7.00 5.78 -1.36
CA THR A 74 -5.60 5.62 -1.78
C THR A 74 -5.51 5.75 -3.29
N ALA A 75 -6.34 5.01 -4.03
CA ALA A 75 -6.47 5.09 -5.49
C ALA A 75 -6.61 6.53 -5.98
N ARG A 76 -7.49 7.33 -5.36
CA ARG A 76 -7.72 8.73 -5.74
C ARG A 76 -6.49 9.61 -5.50
N ASN A 77 -5.81 9.45 -4.37
CA ASN A 77 -4.60 10.19 -4.07
C ASN A 77 -3.46 9.82 -5.03
N VAL A 78 -3.28 8.53 -5.34
CA VAL A 78 -2.31 8.03 -6.31
C VAL A 78 -2.59 8.60 -7.70
N CYS A 79 -3.83 8.50 -8.20
CA CYS A 79 -4.20 9.04 -9.50
C CYS A 79 -3.97 10.57 -9.58
N GLU A 80 -4.26 11.34 -8.51
CA GLU A 80 -3.96 12.77 -8.49
C GLU A 80 -2.46 13.06 -8.56
N LEU A 81 -1.63 12.26 -7.87
CA LEU A 81 -0.19 12.37 -7.92
C LEU A 81 0.36 11.99 -9.30
N LEU A 82 -0.03 10.85 -9.85
CA LEU A 82 0.42 10.40 -11.17
C LEU A 82 0.01 11.36 -12.27
N HIS A 83 -1.21 11.91 -12.20
CA HIS A 83 -1.65 12.95 -13.12
C HIS A 83 -0.83 14.23 -13.00
N LYS A 84 -0.41 14.62 -11.80
CA LYS A 84 0.50 15.76 -11.59
C LYS A 84 1.84 15.53 -12.27
N ILE A 85 2.38 14.29 -12.20
CA ILE A 85 3.69 13.90 -12.72
C ILE A 85 3.65 13.69 -14.24
N HIS A 86 2.70 12.87 -14.71
CA HIS A 86 2.67 12.32 -16.08
C HIS A 86 1.54 12.89 -16.96
N LYS A 87 0.66 13.76 -16.40
CA LYS A 87 -0.58 14.19 -17.05
C LYS A 87 -1.49 12.99 -17.31
N ASN A 88 -1.80 12.69 -18.57
CA ASN A 88 -2.63 11.54 -18.93
C ASN A 88 -1.81 10.31 -19.34
N ASP A 89 -0.46 10.36 -19.25
CA ASP A 89 0.42 9.25 -19.61
C ASP A 89 0.74 8.37 -18.39
N PHE A 90 -0.30 7.85 -17.74
CA PHE A 90 -0.19 6.86 -16.67
C PHE A 90 -1.33 5.86 -16.73
N LYS A 91 -1.15 4.72 -16.08
CA LYS A 91 -2.18 3.69 -15.89
C LYS A 91 -2.26 3.32 -14.41
N TYR A 92 -3.46 3.31 -13.87
CA TYR A 92 -3.78 2.79 -12.56
C TYR A 92 -4.65 1.54 -12.69
N ILE A 93 -4.26 0.46 -12.04
CA ILE A 93 -5.00 -0.80 -11.99
C ILE A 93 -5.34 -1.07 -10.53
N GLY A 94 -6.62 -1.28 -10.21
CA GLY A 94 -7.06 -1.59 -8.87
C GLY A 94 -7.77 -2.94 -8.81
N LEU A 95 -7.28 -3.84 -7.96
CA LEU A 95 -7.91 -5.13 -7.68
C LEU A 95 -8.54 -5.11 -6.30
N ASP A 96 -9.80 -5.52 -6.20
CA ASP A 96 -10.49 -5.66 -4.91
C ASP A 96 -11.69 -6.60 -5.05
N LEU A 97 -12.10 -7.18 -3.94
CA LEU A 97 -13.33 -8.00 -3.87
C LEU A 97 -14.60 -7.18 -4.11
N PHE A 98 -14.60 -5.89 -3.76
CA PHE A 98 -15.75 -4.98 -3.86
C PHE A 98 -17.06 -5.59 -3.33
N GLY A 99 -16.98 -6.24 -2.14
CA GLY A 99 -18.13 -6.88 -1.49
C GLY A 99 -18.50 -8.26 -2.06
N GLU A 100 -17.68 -8.85 -2.88
CA GLU A 100 -17.86 -10.23 -3.32
C GLU A 100 -17.61 -11.19 -2.17
N ASN A 101 -18.61 -11.99 -1.85
CA ASN A 101 -18.51 -13.10 -0.88
C ASN A 101 -18.18 -14.36 -1.69
N GLY A 102 -16.89 -14.70 -1.80
CA GLY A 102 -16.51 -16.00 -2.36
C GLY A 102 -16.72 -17.12 -1.34
N GLU A 103 -17.22 -18.26 -1.75
CA GLU A 103 -17.44 -19.44 -0.87
C GLU A 103 -16.15 -19.94 -0.21
N ASN A 104 -14.97 -19.53 -0.70
CA ASN A 104 -13.64 -19.92 -0.23
C ASN A 104 -12.80 -18.76 0.33
N LEU A 105 -13.42 -17.61 0.65
CA LEU A 105 -12.65 -16.49 1.22
C LEU A 105 -12.39 -16.75 2.71
N THR A 106 -11.12 -16.99 3.02
CA THR A 106 -10.63 -17.06 4.43
C THR A 106 -10.47 -15.65 5.03
N GLU A 107 -10.52 -14.63 4.18
CA GLU A 107 -10.35 -13.23 4.59
C GLU A 107 -11.63 -12.65 5.22
N ALA A 108 -11.45 -11.93 6.32
CA ALA A 108 -12.56 -11.20 6.92
C ALA A 108 -12.94 -9.99 6.05
N ILE A 109 -14.23 -9.86 5.76
CA ILE A 109 -14.72 -8.66 5.05
C ILE A 109 -14.44 -7.42 5.91
N PRO A 110 -13.79 -6.39 5.38
CA PRO A 110 -13.47 -5.20 6.15
C PRO A 110 -14.75 -4.49 6.61
N ASN A 111 -14.71 -3.88 7.81
CA ASN A 111 -15.84 -3.08 8.29
C ASN A 111 -16.03 -1.84 7.41
N THR A 112 -17.01 -1.90 6.50
CA THR A 112 -17.31 -0.85 5.52
C THR A 112 -18.17 0.29 6.08
N LYS A 113 -18.90 0.07 7.19
CA LYS A 113 -19.79 1.08 7.80
C LYS A 113 -18.97 2.22 8.40
N PHE A 114 -19.45 3.45 8.20
CA PHE A 114 -18.87 4.63 8.85
C PHE A 114 -19.31 4.71 10.31
N SER A 115 -18.41 5.14 11.19
CA SER A 115 -18.75 5.47 12.58
C SER A 115 -19.68 6.69 12.66
N ASN A 116 -19.59 7.60 11.68
CA ASN A 116 -20.45 8.79 11.59
C ASN A 116 -21.78 8.43 10.90
N PRO A 117 -22.93 8.53 11.58
CA PRO A 117 -24.24 8.18 11.03
C PRO A 117 -24.63 9.03 9.82
N PHE A 118 -24.22 10.32 9.76
CA PHE A 118 -24.50 11.19 8.61
C PHE A 118 -23.85 10.69 7.32
N LYS A 119 -22.66 10.08 7.40
CA LYS A 119 -22.03 9.47 6.23
C LYS A 119 -22.80 8.26 5.73
N ASN A 120 -23.24 7.39 6.66
CA ASN A 120 -24.07 6.23 6.32
C ASN A 120 -25.38 6.68 5.66
N PHE A 121 -26.05 7.70 6.24
CA PHE A 121 -27.26 8.29 5.66
C PHE A 121 -27.00 8.84 4.24
N TYR A 122 -25.93 9.62 4.06
CA TYR A 122 -25.56 10.20 2.77
C TYR A 122 -25.37 9.13 1.69
N PHE A 123 -24.58 8.08 1.96
CA PHE A 123 -24.35 7.03 0.98
C PHE A 123 -25.62 6.20 0.71
N LYS A 124 -26.39 5.88 1.75
CA LYS A 124 -27.60 5.06 1.65
C LYS A 124 -28.77 5.79 0.95
N TYR A 125 -29.02 7.06 1.31
CA TYR A 125 -30.26 7.76 0.88
C TYR A 125 -30.02 8.85 -0.18
N ILE A 126 -28.85 9.49 -0.17
CA ILE A 126 -28.55 10.56 -1.15
C ILE A 126 -27.83 9.98 -2.35
N LYS A 127 -26.71 9.30 -2.14
CA LYS A 127 -25.94 8.66 -3.22
C LYS A 127 -26.58 7.38 -3.72
N LYS A 128 -27.29 6.65 -2.87
CA LYS A 128 -27.93 5.34 -3.15
C LYS A 128 -26.93 4.30 -3.69
N ILE A 129 -25.71 4.31 -3.18
CA ILE A 129 -24.64 3.36 -3.54
C ILE A 129 -23.97 2.86 -2.27
N ASP A 130 -23.50 1.62 -2.29
CA ASP A 130 -22.62 1.10 -1.25
C ASP A 130 -21.23 1.76 -1.42
N PRO A 131 -20.67 2.39 -0.39
CA PRO A 131 -19.33 2.99 -0.46
C PRO A 131 -18.23 1.95 -0.73
N TYR A 132 -18.44 0.67 -0.44
CA TYR A 132 -17.57 -0.45 -0.76
C TYR A 132 -18.10 -1.19 -1.99
N SER A 133 -18.17 -0.51 -3.11
CA SER A 133 -18.54 -1.09 -4.39
C SER A 133 -17.68 -0.52 -5.51
N ILE A 134 -17.54 -1.25 -6.60
CA ILE A 134 -16.78 -0.82 -7.78
C ILE A 134 -17.40 0.45 -8.39
N GLU A 135 -18.74 0.59 -8.35
CA GLU A 135 -19.46 1.78 -8.84
C GLU A 135 -19.11 3.02 -8.01
N ALA A 136 -19.05 2.85 -6.66
CA ALA A 136 -18.68 3.94 -5.77
C ALA A 136 -17.25 4.42 -5.98
N VAL A 137 -16.32 3.49 -6.23
CA VAL A 137 -14.92 3.81 -6.52
C VAL A 137 -14.77 4.43 -7.90
N ASN A 138 -15.48 3.93 -8.92
CA ASN A 138 -15.53 4.54 -10.25
C ASN A 138 -16.07 5.98 -10.19
N ASP A 139 -17.15 6.27 -9.42
CA ASP A 139 -17.63 7.64 -9.21
C ASP A 139 -16.57 8.54 -8.57
N LEU A 140 -15.82 8.02 -7.60
CA LEU A 140 -14.71 8.74 -6.96
C LEU A 140 -13.58 9.04 -7.95
N LEU A 141 -13.27 8.10 -8.84
CA LEU A 141 -12.16 8.17 -9.81
C LEU A 141 -12.57 8.73 -11.17
N LYS A 142 -13.83 9.14 -11.38
CA LYS A 142 -14.38 9.57 -12.68
C LYS A 142 -13.53 10.59 -13.44
N LYS A 143 -12.79 11.45 -12.73
CA LYS A 143 -11.85 12.40 -13.35
C LYS A 143 -10.73 11.70 -14.13
N PHE A 144 -10.40 10.45 -13.78
CA PHE A 144 -9.30 9.68 -14.33
C PHE A 144 -9.78 8.42 -15.06
N LYS A 145 -11.07 8.40 -15.51
CA LYS A 145 -11.72 7.22 -16.11
C LYS A 145 -10.91 6.57 -17.23
N ASP A 146 -10.18 7.36 -18.00
CA ASP A 146 -9.38 6.89 -19.15
C ASP A 146 -8.03 6.29 -18.73
N ASN A 147 -7.61 6.51 -17.47
CA ASN A 147 -6.36 6.02 -16.90
C ASN A 147 -6.56 4.90 -15.87
N VAL A 148 -7.81 4.67 -15.44
CA VAL A 148 -8.14 3.77 -14.32
C VAL A 148 -8.81 2.51 -14.85
N HIS A 149 -8.31 1.36 -14.37
CA HIS A 149 -8.91 0.06 -14.62
C HIS A 149 -9.15 -0.65 -13.29
N LEU A 150 -10.42 -0.77 -12.90
CA LEU A 150 -10.83 -1.50 -11.69
C LEU A 150 -11.27 -2.90 -12.06
N ILE A 151 -10.78 -3.89 -11.32
CA ILE A 151 -11.08 -5.30 -11.53
C ILE A 151 -11.63 -5.86 -10.21
N LYS A 152 -12.84 -6.42 -10.28
CA LYS A 152 -13.49 -7.05 -9.15
C LYS A 152 -13.14 -8.53 -9.11
N GLY A 153 -12.71 -9.02 -7.95
CA GLY A 153 -12.47 -10.44 -7.69
C GLY A 153 -11.28 -10.71 -6.77
N ASN A 154 -10.99 -11.98 -6.58
CA ASN A 154 -9.92 -12.44 -5.71
C ASN A 154 -8.54 -12.22 -6.36
N SER A 155 -7.64 -11.52 -5.67
CA SER A 155 -6.27 -11.25 -6.13
C SER A 155 -5.49 -12.53 -6.43
N ASN A 156 -5.64 -13.56 -5.61
CA ASN A 156 -4.98 -14.87 -5.79
C ASN A 156 -5.28 -15.52 -7.16
N GLU A 157 -6.43 -15.23 -7.76
CA GLU A 157 -6.81 -15.75 -9.06
C GLU A 157 -6.51 -14.76 -10.19
N LEU A 158 -6.75 -13.49 -9.94
CA LEU A 158 -6.65 -12.45 -10.95
C LEU A 158 -5.18 -12.13 -11.29
N LEU A 159 -4.32 -12.00 -10.29
CA LEU A 159 -2.89 -11.71 -10.51
C LEU A 159 -2.20 -12.78 -11.36
N LYS A 160 -2.57 -14.06 -11.18
CA LYS A 160 -2.04 -15.18 -12.00
C LYS A 160 -2.37 -15.05 -13.50
N LYS A 161 -3.44 -14.34 -13.82
CA LYS A 161 -3.93 -14.18 -15.22
C LYS A 161 -3.51 -12.83 -15.82
N MET A 162 -2.90 -11.96 -15.02
CA MET A 162 -2.47 -10.64 -15.46
C MET A 162 -1.03 -10.67 -15.96
N ASP A 163 -0.78 -9.93 -17.05
CA ASP A 163 0.57 -9.56 -17.44
C ASP A 163 1.06 -8.41 -16.54
N VAL A 164 1.81 -8.76 -15.50
CA VAL A 164 2.39 -7.79 -14.56
C VAL A 164 3.75 -7.25 -15.01
N SER A 165 4.30 -7.76 -16.11
CA SER A 165 5.64 -7.41 -16.62
C SER A 165 5.81 -5.91 -16.90
N LYS A 166 4.72 -5.21 -17.16
CA LYS A 166 4.67 -3.77 -17.45
C LYS A 166 4.26 -2.90 -16.27
N VAL A 167 4.19 -3.48 -15.07
CA VAL A 167 3.85 -2.75 -13.85
C VAL A 167 5.13 -2.22 -13.22
N ASP A 168 5.18 -0.92 -12.96
CA ASP A 168 6.34 -0.27 -12.35
C ASP A 168 6.28 -0.26 -10.83
N TYR A 169 5.07 -0.26 -10.28
CA TYR A 169 4.85 -0.15 -8.84
C TYR A 169 3.61 -0.94 -8.42
N VAL A 170 3.77 -1.79 -7.42
CA VAL A 170 2.65 -2.52 -6.80
C VAL A 170 2.49 -2.05 -5.35
N PHE A 171 1.27 -1.80 -4.93
CA PHE A 171 0.90 -1.60 -3.53
C PHE A 171 0.00 -2.74 -3.08
N LEU A 172 0.49 -3.54 -2.14
CA LEU A 172 -0.25 -4.65 -1.53
C LEU A 172 -0.83 -4.20 -0.19
N ASP A 173 -2.13 -3.89 -0.16
CA ASP A 173 -2.94 -3.49 1.01
C ASP A 173 -4.26 -4.32 1.03
N GLY A 174 -4.17 -5.59 0.66
CA GLY A 174 -5.31 -6.49 0.48
C GLY A 174 -5.55 -7.40 1.67
N GLY A 175 -5.35 -8.70 1.48
CA GLY A 175 -5.60 -9.72 2.50
C GLY A 175 -4.57 -9.72 3.64
N HIS A 176 -4.98 -10.23 4.82
CA HIS A 176 -4.14 -10.30 6.02
C HIS A 176 -3.73 -11.74 6.38
N HIS A 177 -4.23 -12.75 5.65
CA HIS A 177 -3.83 -14.13 5.86
C HIS A 177 -2.51 -14.44 5.19
N TYR A 178 -1.68 -15.26 5.85
CA TYR A 178 -0.37 -15.69 5.35
C TYR A 178 -0.42 -16.18 3.89
N ASN A 179 -1.36 -17.08 3.56
CA ASN A 179 -1.45 -17.65 2.20
C ASN A 179 -1.81 -16.60 1.16
N THR A 180 -2.70 -15.66 1.47
CA THR A 180 -3.10 -14.58 0.56
C THR A 180 -1.92 -13.69 0.25
N VAL A 181 -1.22 -13.20 1.28
CA VAL A 181 -0.05 -12.34 1.13
C VAL A 181 1.09 -13.05 0.40
N LYS A 182 1.37 -14.31 0.74
CA LYS A 182 2.41 -15.12 0.08
C LYS A 182 2.11 -15.31 -1.41
N ASN A 183 0.84 -15.60 -1.76
CA ASN A 183 0.42 -15.74 -3.15
C ASN A 183 0.51 -14.42 -3.92
N ASP A 184 0.05 -13.31 -3.33
CA ASP A 184 0.11 -12.00 -3.97
C ASP A 184 1.57 -11.59 -4.24
N LEU A 185 2.48 -11.81 -3.27
CA LEU A 185 3.91 -11.57 -3.45
C LEU A 185 4.52 -12.42 -4.56
N ASN A 186 4.23 -13.72 -4.58
CA ASN A 186 4.74 -14.62 -5.62
C ASN A 186 4.29 -14.21 -7.03
N ASN A 187 3.06 -13.70 -7.17
CA ASN A 187 2.56 -13.18 -8.44
C ASN A 187 3.18 -11.81 -8.83
N CYS A 188 3.90 -11.16 -7.93
CA CYS A 188 4.60 -9.90 -8.18
C CYS A 188 6.12 -10.05 -8.41
N ILE A 189 6.67 -11.28 -8.42
CA ILE A 189 8.11 -11.53 -8.63
C ILE A 189 8.62 -10.85 -9.90
N GLU A 190 7.90 -11.01 -11.00
CA GLU A 190 8.29 -10.45 -12.30
C GLU A 190 8.37 -8.93 -12.28
N VAL A 191 7.51 -8.25 -11.50
CA VAL A 191 7.60 -6.79 -11.28
C VAL A 191 8.95 -6.42 -10.68
N ILE A 192 9.36 -7.14 -9.62
CA ILE A 192 10.61 -6.88 -8.91
C ILE A 192 11.82 -7.17 -9.82
N GLU A 193 11.78 -8.29 -10.55
CA GLU A 193 12.83 -8.68 -11.49
C GLU A 193 13.01 -7.67 -12.62
N ASN A 194 11.93 -7.03 -13.06
CA ASN A 194 11.93 -5.96 -14.06
C ASN A 194 12.22 -4.57 -13.49
N LYS A 195 12.78 -4.50 -12.27
CA LYS A 195 13.16 -3.27 -11.54
C LYS A 195 11.98 -2.41 -11.09
N GLY A 196 10.78 -2.97 -11.03
CA GLY A 196 9.64 -2.37 -10.35
C GLY A 196 9.79 -2.45 -8.83
N THR A 197 8.89 -1.78 -8.13
CA THR A 197 8.84 -1.74 -6.67
C THR A 197 7.56 -2.41 -6.19
N VAL A 198 7.66 -3.28 -5.18
CA VAL A 198 6.51 -3.78 -4.42
C VAL A 198 6.55 -3.14 -3.03
N LEU A 199 5.48 -2.46 -2.64
CA LEU A 199 5.28 -1.90 -1.31
C LEU A 199 4.15 -2.66 -0.63
N CYS A 200 4.45 -3.35 0.47
CA CYS A 200 3.48 -4.05 1.30
C CYS A 200 3.07 -3.17 2.48
N ASP A 201 1.75 -3.10 2.77
CA ASP A 201 1.23 -2.47 3.98
C ASP A 201 1.11 -3.50 5.12
N ASP A 202 0.80 -3.00 6.31
CA ASP A 202 0.38 -3.78 7.47
C ASP A 202 1.41 -4.79 8.02
N TYR A 203 2.71 -4.57 7.76
CA TYR A 203 3.79 -5.49 8.13
C TYR A 203 3.84 -5.84 9.63
N ASN A 204 3.60 -4.88 10.53
CA ASN A 204 3.67 -5.07 11.99
C ASN A 204 2.31 -5.03 12.68
N LEU A 205 1.23 -5.44 12.00
CA LEU A 205 -0.08 -5.55 12.63
C LEU A 205 -0.13 -6.71 13.62
N SER A 206 -0.35 -6.40 14.90
CA SER A 206 -0.40 -7.39 15.98
C SER A 206 -1.50 -8.44 15.80
N TYR A 207 -2.61 -8.07 15.15
CA TYR A 207 -3.72 -8.98 14.87
C TYR A 207 -3.58 -9.77 13.56
N ALA A 208 -2.57 -9.47 12.74
CA ALA A 208 -2.33 -10.13 11.46
C ALA A 208 -0.85 -10.60 11.32
N PRO A 209 -0.34 -11.46 12.21
CA PRO A 209 1.06 -11.90 12.19
C PRO A 209 1.44 -12.68 10.93
N GLY A 210 0.43 -13.19 10.20
CA GLY A 210 0.63 -13.87 8.92
C GLY A 210 1.21 -12.98 7.83
N VAL A 211 0.92 -11.66 7.85
CA VAL A 211 1.46 -10.69 6.89
C VAL A 211 2.98 -10.63 7.01
N LYS A 212 3.47 -10.35 8.23
CA LYS A 212 4.89 -10.29 8.52
C LYS A 212 5.61 -11.58 8.12
N LYS A 213 5.07 -12.72 8.54
CA LYS A 213 5.66 -14.02 8.23
C LYS A 213 5.79 -14.28 6.73
N ALA A 214 4.74 -13.97 5.95
CA ALA A 214 4.74 -14.17 4.50
C ALA A 214 5.79 -13.28 3.80
N ILE A 215 5.90 -12.01 4.24
CA ILE A 215 6.87 -11.06 3.67
C ILE A 215 8.30 -11.48 4.01
N ASP A 216 8.59 -11.82 5.27
CA ASP A 216 9.93 -12.23 5.71
C ASP A 216 10.40 -13.47 4.94
N GLU A 217 9.56 -14.51 4.85
CA GLU A 217 9.87 -15.72 4.10
C GLU A 217 10.08 -15.46 2.61
N PHE A 218 9.24 -14.61 1.99
CA PHE A 218 9.38 -14.25 0.59
C PHE A 218 10.72 -13.56 0.29
N ILE A 219 11.13 -12.61 1.15
CA ILE A 219 12.42 -11.91 1.02
C ILE A 219 13.57 -12.89 1.16
N ASP A 220 13.50 -13.80 2.14
CA ASP A 220 14.55 -14.80 2.40
C ASP A 220 14.67 -15.81 1.26
N GLU A 221 13.56 -16.24 0.66
CA GLU A 221 13.54 -17.18 -0.46
C GLU A 221 14.17 -16.57 -1.72
N HIS A 222 13.80 -15.34 -2.06
CA HIS A 222 14.20 -14.71 -3.33
C HIS A 222 15.44 -13.82 -3.22
N LYS A 223 15.91 -13.53 -1.99
CA LYS A 223 17.07 -12.66 -1.74
C LYS A 223 16.93 -11.26 -2.34
N PHE A 224 15.70 -10.74 -2.41
CA PHE A 224 15.44 -9.39 -2.82
C PHE A 224 15.93 -8.38 -1.78
N GLN A 225 16.18 -7.14 -2.20
CA GLN A 225 16.43 -6.03 -1.29
C GLN A 225 15.12 -5.59 -0.65
N SER A 226 15.14 -5.39 0.66
CA SER A 226 13.96 -4.89 1.39
C SER A 226 14.33 -3.75 2.32
N GLU A 227 13.35 -2.88 2.59
CA GLU A 227 13.46 -1.76 3.52
C GLU A 227 12.15 -1.62 4.30
N ILE A 228 12.24 -1.66 5.65
CA ILE A 228 11.07 -1.42 6.52
C ILE A 228 10.91 0.09 6.71
N LEU A 229 9.72 0.58 6.45
CA LEU A 229 9.40 2.00 6.45
C LEU A 229 8.26 2.28 7.43
N PHE A 230 8.48 3.20 8.39
CA PHE A 230 7.50 3.59 9.42
C PHE A 230 6.98 2.42 10.28
N ASP A 231 7.75 1.33 10.40
CA ASP A 231 7.33 0.12 11.12
C ASP A 231 5.98 -0.46 10.63
N ARG A 232 5.59 -0.09 9.42
CA ARG A 232 4.30 -0.41 8.80
C ARG A 232 4.44 -0.98 7.40
N PHE A 233 5.29 -0.38 6.56
CA PHE A 233 5.47 -0.77 5.18
C PHE A 233 6.77 -1.56 5.01
N VAL A 234 6.75 -2.51 4.06
CA VAL A 234 7.96 -3.12 3.55
C VAL A 234 8.06 -2.86 2.06
N LYS A 235 9.11 -2.16 1.67
CA LYS A 235 9.45 -1.93 0.27
C LYS A 235 10.39 -3.04 -0.20
N ILE A 236 10.05 -3.69 -1.31
CA ILE A 236 10.81 -4.80 -1.90
C ILE A 236 11.22 -4.41 -3.31
N GLU A 237 12.50 -4.58 -3.63
CA GLU A 237 13.10 -4.22 -4.91
C GLU A 237 14.17 -5.23 -5.31
N LYS A 238 14.54 -5.26 -6.59
CA LYS A 238 15.64 -6.07 -7.06
C LYS A 238 16.95 -5.59 -6.43
N LYS A 239 17.74 -6.51 -5.92
CA LYS A 239 19.07 -6.20 -5.41
C LYS A 239 19.94 -5.68 -6.54
N ILE A 240 20.48 -4.48 -6.38
CA ILE A 240 21.46 -3.93 -7.32
C ILE A 240 22.82 -4.52 -6.95
N ASN A 241 23.34 -5.41 -7.79
CA ASN A 241 24.73 -5.85 -7.66
C ASN A 241 25.59 -4.75 -8.30
N PHE A 242 26.38 -4.07 -7.49
CA PHE A 242 27.44 -3.15 -7.93
C PHE A 242 28.71 -3.94 -8.29
#